data_f69df6e47ccc65a457d7ccd0fc570036
#
_entry.id   f69df6e47ccc65a457d7ccd0fc570036
#
_cell.length_a   1.000
_cell.length_b   1.000
_cell.length_c   1.000
_cell.angle_alpha   90.00
_cell.angle_beta   90.00
_cell.angle_gamma   90.00
#
_symmetry.space_group_name_H-M   'P 1'
#
loop_
_entity.id
_entity.type
_entity.pdbx_description
1 polymer ?
#
loop_
_entity_poly.entity_id
_entity_poly.type
_entity_poly.pdbx_seq_one_letter_code
_entity_poly.pdbx_strand_id
1 'polypeptide(L)'
;MQTATPTGRRDRKKNRTRQDLVDAATKLFATRGFDETTTEDIAEAADVSQRTFFRHFPSKEAVLYGDMDDLLGRFRDILDSRPTSEPLVSSVRESILALADDYDDQRKLRLLQARLASSYPSVSAYSRAVVQHAWETELAESLGRRMDVVVTSDPRPEIIAAAAMAALRHSIRRWAKSGGRGELPSIVAEALDALTEVAEAV
;
A
#
# COMPACT_ATOMS: atom_id res chain seq x y z
N MET A 1 26.97 -4.46 9.14
CA MET A 1 26.84 -3.02 9.43
C MET A 1 26.86 -2.29 8.09
N GLN A 2 25.69 -2.19 7.44
CA GLN A 2 25.55 -1.42 6.20
C GLN A 2 25.24 0.02 6.59
N THR A 3 26.19 0.91 6.28
CA THR A 3 26.04 2.36 6.44
C THR A 3 25.05 2.86 5.41
N ALA A 4 23.87 3.29 5.85
CA ALA A 4 22.92 4.00 5.01
C ALA A 4 23.63 5.20 4.37
N THR A 5 23.68 5.22 3.04
CA THR A 5 24.24 6.35 2.27
C THR A 5 23.41 7.60 2.62
N PRO A 6 24.03 8.71 3.06
CA PRO A 6 23.27 9.91 3.41
C PRO A 6 22.53 10.41 2.17
N THR A 7 21.20 10.42 2.25
CA THR A 7 20.30 10.92 1.21
C THR A 7 20.71 12.35 0.83
N GLY A 8 21.16 12.54 -0.42
CA GLY A 8 21.69 13.81 -0.89
C GLY A 8 20.67 14.95 -0.79
N ARG A 9 21.12 16.21 -0.75
CA ARG A 9 20.25 17.41 -0.72
C ARG A 9 19.20 17.38 -1.87
N ARG A 10 19.57 16.79 -3.00
CA ARG A 10 18.69 16.64 -4.18
C ARG A 10 17.57 15.64 -3.90
N ASP A 11 17.87 14.52 -3.24
CA ASP A 11 16.87 13.48 -2.93
C ASP A 11 15.90 13.96 -1.86
N ARG A 12 16.40 14.67 -0.82
CA ARG A 12 15.52 15.30 0.17
C ARG A 12 14.56 16.30 -0.47
N LYS A 13 15.04 17.12 -1.43
CA LYS A 13 14.19 18.06 -2.15
C LYS A 13 13.16 17.33 -3.02
N LYS A 14 13.56 16.23 -3.69
CA LYS A 14 12.66 15.40 -4.50
C LYS A 14 11.55 14.78 -3.65
N ASN A 15 11.90 14.22 -2.50
CA ASN A 15 10.93 13.60 -1.57
C ASN A 15 9.98 14.64 -0.97
N ARG A 16 10.49 15.82 -0.61
CA ARG A 16 9.65 16.92 -0.12
C ARG A 16 8.62 17.35 -1.17
N THR A 17 9.04 17.59 -2.42
CA THR A 17 8.11 17.96 -3.49
C THR A 17 7.07 16.85 -3.75
N ARG A 18 7.47 15.57 -3.66
CA ARG A 18 6.54 14.44 -3.78
C ARG A 18 5.47 14.49 -2.68
N GLN A 19 5.88 14.71 -1.42
CA GLN A 19 4.96 14.82 -0.30
C GLN A 19 4.03 16.04 -0.42
N ASP A 20 4.56 17.21 -0.79
CA ASP A 20 3.76 18.43 -1.00
C ASP A 20 2.65 18.18 -2.05
N LEU A 21 2.94 17.44 -3.13
CA LEU A 21 1.95 17.02 -4.14
C LEU A 21 0.90 16.06 -3.59
N VAL A 22 1.29 15.08 -2.77
CA VAL A 22 0.36 14.13 -2.13
C VAL A 22 -0.60 14.85 -1.18
N ASP A 23 -0.07 15.75 -0.36
CA ASP A 23 -0.85 16.52 0.61
C ASP A 23 -1.85 17.45 -0.10
N ALA A 24 -1.39 18.16 -1.15
CA ALA A 24 -2.25 19.00 -1.98
C ALA A 24 -3.38 18.20 -2.66
N ALA A 25 -3.04 17.07 -3.28
CA ALA A 25 -4.02 16.19 -3.93
C ALA A 25 -5.04 15.64 -2.93
N THR A 26 -4.58 15.14 -1.78
CA THR A 26 -5.45 14.59 -0.73
C THR A 26 -6.44 15.64 -0.24
N LYS A 27 -5.99 16.88 0.00
CA LYS A 27 -6.84 17.99 0.40
C LYS A 27 -7.88 18.35 -0.67
N LEU A 28 -7.45 18.47 -1.94
CA LEU A 28 -8.33 18.83 -3.05
C LEU A 28 -9.36 17.73 -3.31
N PHE A 29 -8.98 16.47 -3.33
CA PHE A 29 -9.91 15.35 -3.49
C PHE A 29 -10.94 15.27 -2.36
N ALA A 30 -10.54 15.59 -1.13
CA ALA A 30 -11.44 15.60 0.00
C ALA A 30 -12.44 16.77 -0.02
N THR A 31 -12.06 17.95 -0.55
CA THR A 31 -12.85 19.19 -0.49
C THR A 31 -13.62 19.50 -1.76
N ARG A 32 -13.04 19.28 -2.94
CA ARG A 32 -13.66 19.55 -4.25
C ARG A 32 -14.22 18.29 -4.90
N GLY A 33 -13.70 17.10 -4.54
CA GLY A 33 -13.97 15.84 -5.22
C GLY A 33 -12.91 15.48 -6.25
N PHE A 34 -12.94 14.22 -6.68
CA PHE A 34 -11.91 13.68 -7.57
C PHE A 34 -12.04 14.20 -9.00
N ASP A 35 -13.25 14.24 -9.58
CA ASP A 35 -13.46 14.66 -10.98
C ASP A 35 -13.19 16.16 -11.16
N GLU A 36 -13.60 16.98 -10.19
CA GLU A 36 -13.43 18.44 -10.21
C GLU A 36 -11.99 18.91 -9.92
N THR A 37 -11.09 17.98 -9.62
CA THR A 37 -9.68 18.28 -9.34
C THR A 37 -8.82 17.87 -10.53
N THR A 38 -8.08 18.82 -11.09
CA THR A 38 -7.14 18.58 -12.20
C THR A 38 -5.70 18.39 -11.67
N THR A 39 -4.82 17.86 -12.51
CA THR A 39 -3.37 17.79 -12.18
C THR A 39 -2.74 19.18 -12.12
N GLU A 40 -3.32 20.16 -12.79
CA GLU A 40 -2.90 21.57 -12.74
C GLU A 40 -3.24 22.19 -11.39
N ASP A 41 -4.47 22.00 -10.89
CA ASP A 41 -4.88 22.43 -9.55
C ASP A 41 -3.96 21.86 -8.46
N ILE A 42 -3.61 20.59 -8.58
CA ILE A 42 -2.71 19.92 -7.62
C ILE A 42 -1.30 20.51 -7.66
N ALA A 43 -0.77 20.75 -8.87
CA ALA A 43 0.55 21.35 -9.05
C ALA A 43 0.60 22.78 -8.50
N GLU A 44 -0.42 23.61 -8.79
CA GLU A 44 -0.56 24.95 -8.26
C GLU A 44 -0.63 24.96 -6.72
N ALA A 45 -1.47 24.09 -6.15
CA ALA A 45 -1.60 23.99 -4.69
C ALA A 45 -0.31 23.52 -3.98
N ALA A 46 0.58 22.82 -4.69
CA ALA A 46 1.89 22.39 -4.21
C ALA A 46 3.04 23.34 -4.61
N ASP A 47 2.73 24.52 -5.18
CA ASP A 47 3.70 25.53 -5.65
C ASP A 47 4.74 24.95 -6.63
N VAL A 48 4.28 24.13 -7.58
CA VAL A 48 5.12 23.55 -8.63
C VAL A 48 4.46 23.64 -10.00
N SER A 49 5.24 23.47 -11.08
CA SER A 49 4.67 23.36 -12.42
C SER A 49 3.99 22.01 -12.66
N GLN A 50 2.98 21.98 -13.57
CA GLN A 50 2.36 20.72 -14.02
C GLN A 50 3.39 19.75 -14.61
N ARG A 51 4.46 20.23 -15.28
CA ARG A 51 5.60 19.39 -15.71
C ARG A 51 6.30 18.73 -14.51
N THR A 52 6.39 19.43 -13.38
CA THR A 52 6.96 18.86 -12.15
C THR A 52 6.04 17.79 -11.57
N PHE A 53 4.72 18.00 -11.58
CA PHE A 53 3.75 16.96 -11.22
C PHE A 53 3.97 15.67 -12.03
N PHE A 54 3.97 15.75 -13.37
CA PHE A 54 4.15 14.58 -14.23
C PHE A 54 5.54 13.92 -14.14
N ARG A 55 6.54 14.61 -13.63
CA ARG A 55 7.83 14.00 -13.28
C ARG A 55 7.75 13.10 -12.06
N HIS A 56 6.80 13.33 -11.15
CA HIS A 56 6.59 12.55 -9.92
C HIS A 56 5.48 11.53 -10.03
N PHE A 57 4.40 11.88 -10.73
CA PHE A 57 3.20 11.06 -10.82
C PHE A 57 2.66 11.04 -12.26
N PRO A 58 2.42 9.85 -12.86
CA PRO A 58 1.92 9.75 -14.23
C PRO A 58 0.45 10.17 -14.38
N SER A 59 -0.32 10.19 -13.29
CA SER A 59 -1.76 10.57 -13.31
C SER A 59 -2.23 11.06 -11.94
N LYS A 60 -3.47 11.56 -11.87
CA LYS A 60 -4.08 11.95 -10.58
C LYS A 60 -4.45 10.75 -9.72
N GLU A 61 -4.69 9.58 -10.31
CA GLU A 61 -4.81 8.32 -9.57
C GLU A 61 -3.49 7.96 -8.87
N ALA A 62 -2.37 8.13 -9.57
CA ALA A 62 -1.05 7.83 -9.03
C ALA A 62 -0.70 8.68 -7.80
N VAL A 63 -1.04 9.97 -7.78
CA VAL A 63 -0.75 10.82 -6.62
C VAL A 63 -1.60 10.46 -5.41
N LEU A 64 -2.80 9.91 -5.60
CA LEU A 64 -3.66 9.42 -4.51
C LEU A 64 -3.00 8.26 -3.72
N TYR A 65 -2.13 7.48 -4.38
CA TYR A 65 -1.35 6.39 -3.78
C TYR A 65 0.14 6.75 -3.69
N GLY A 66 0.44 8.03 -3.50
CA GLY A 66 1.80 8.55 -3.55
C GLY A 66 2.71 8.10 -2.40
N ASP A 67 2.18 7.54 -1.35
CA ASP A 67 2.91 6.96 -0.22
C ASP A 67 3.20 5.46 -0.36
N MET A 68 2.77 4.84 -1.48
CA MET A 68 2.86 3.39 -1.66
C MET A 68 4.30 2.86 -1.62
N ASP A 69 5.26 3.56 -2.23
CA ASP A 69 6.65 3.13 -2.24
C ASP A 69 7.25 3.07 -0.82
N ASP A 70 6.89 4.05 0.03
CA ASP A 70 7.33 4.10 1.42
C ASP A 70 6.67 2.98 2.25
N LEU A 71 5.38 2.69 2.00
CA LEU A 71 4.67 1.58 2.63
C LEU A 71 5.26 0.23 2.25
N LEU A 72 5.51 0.00 0.95
CA LEU A 72 6.15 -1.23 0.46
C LEU A 72 7.54 -1.41 1.07
N GLY A 73 8.33 -0.34 1.16
CA GLY A 73 9.64 -0.37 1.80
C GLY A 73 9.54 -0.79 3.27
N ARG A 74 8.65 -0.17 4.05
CA ARG A 74 8.43 -0.54 5.46
C ARG A 74 7.95 -1.98 5.63
N PHE A 75 7.01 -2.41 4.79
CA PHE A 75 6.52 -3.79 4.82
C PHE A 75 7.64 -4.80 4.56
N ARG A 76 8.49 -4.55 3.56
CA ARG A 76 9.68 -5.37 3.29
C ARG A 76 10.59 -5.42 4.50
N ASP A 77 10.93 -4.27 5.08
CA ASP A 77 11.81 -4.20 6.25
C ASP A 77 11.23 -4.98 7.44
N ILE A 78 9.92 -4.91 7.68
CA ILE A 78 9.22 -5.67 8.72
C ILE A 78 9.37 -7.17 8.44
N LEU A 79 9.01 -7.63 7.24
CA LEU A 79 9.04 -9.06 6.89
C LEU A 79 10.47 -9.62 6.89
N ASP A 80 11.44 -8.88 6.36
CA ASP A 80 12.84 -9.30 6.30
C ASP A 80 13.51 -9.31 7.70
N SER A 81 13.02 -8.50 8.66
CA SER A 81 13.49 -8.50 10.05
C SER A 81 13.00 -9.68 10.89
N ARG A 82 11.98 -10.41 10.43
CA ARG A 82 11.43 -11.56 11.16
C ARG A 82 12.43 -12.73 11.21
N PRO A 83 12.53 -13.44 12.34
CA PRO A 83 13.44 -14.59 12.45
C PRO A 83 13.19 -15.63 11.36
N THR A 84 14.26 -16.15 10.75
CA THR A 84 14.15 -17.21 9.73
C THR A 84 13.63 -18.54 10.30
N SER A 85 13.73 -18.74 11.61
CA SER A 85 13.19 -19.88 12.33
C SER A 85 11.68 -19.80 12.60
N GLU A 86 11.07 -18.62 12.37
CA GLU A 86 9.63 -18.43 12.54
C GLU A 86 8.86 -19.10 11.40
N PRO A 87 7.71 -19.76 11.69
CA PRO A 87 6.85 -20.31 10.64
C PRO A 87 6.45 -19.22 9.62
N LEU A 88 6.49 -19.57 8.34
CA LEU A 88 6.25 -18.61 7.26
C LEU A 88 4.89 -17.91 7.38
N VAL A 89 3.84 -18.67 7.69
CA VAL A 89 2.47 -18.13 7.88
C VAL A 89 2.44 -17.10 9.01
N SER A 90 3.14 -17.36 10.13
CA SER A 90 3.24 -16.42 11.25
C SER A 90 3.98 -15.14 10.83
N SER A 91 5.10 -15.28 10.11
CA SER A 91 5.84 -14.10 9.62
C SER A 91 5.00 -13.22 8.71
N VAL A 92 4.25 -13.81 7.78
CA VAL A 92 3.34 -13.08 6.87
C VAL A 92 2.22 -12.40 7.67
N ARG A 93 1.58 -13.15 8.57
CA ARG A 93 0.50 -12.65 9.43
C ARG A 93 0.93 -11.41 10.20
N GLU A 94 2.01 -11.51 10.97
CA GLU A 94 2.49 -10.42 11.81
C GLU A 94 2.95 -9.20 11.00
N SER A 95 3.54 -9.42 9.82
CA SER A 95 3.94 -8.32 8.93
C SER A 95 2.73 -7.58 8.36
N ILE A 96 1.65 -8.30 8.03
CA ILE A 96 0.40 -7.69 7.55
C ILE A 96 -0.33 -6.95 8.68
N LEU A 97 -0.30 -7.48 9.90
CA LEU A 97 -0.89 -6.80 11.06
C LEU A 97 -0.15 -5.49 11.37
N ALA A 98 1.18 -5.49 11.36
CA ALA A 98 1.96 -4.27 11.53
C ALA A 98 1.69 -3.24 10.43
N LEU A 99 1.47 -3.69 9.18
CA LEU A 99 1.02 -2.80 8.10
C LEU A 99 -0.39 -2.25 8.34
N ALA A 100 -1.28 -3.05 8.92
CA ALA A 100 -2.65 -2.62 9.23
C ALA A 100 -2.66 -1.53 10.32
N ASP A 101 -1.74 -1.56 11.28
CA ASP A 101 -1.53 -0.49 12.26
C ASP A 101 -1.12 0.82 11.56
N ASP A 102 -0.14 0.78 10.66
CA ASP A 102 0.27 1.94 9.84
C ASP A 102 -0.91 2.52 9.03
N TYR A 103 -1.79 1.66 8.53
CA TYR A 103 -3.02 2.09 7.83
C TYR A 103 -4.01 2.79 8.75
N ASP A 104 -4.16 2.32 9.98
CA ASP A 104 -5.09 2.90 10.95
C ASP A 104 -4.61 4.28 11.43
N ASP A 105 -3.32 4.47 11.59
CA ASP A 105 -2.70 5.77 11.89
C ASP A 105 -2.99 6.82 10.81
N GLN A 106 -3.11 6.40 9.55
CA GLN A 106 -3.45 7.26 8.42
C GLN A 106 -4.92 7.15 8.00
N ARG A 107 -5.81 6.82 8.91
CA ARG A 107 -7.24 6.51 8.71
C ARG A 107 -7.96 7.42 7.71
N LYS A 108 -7.78 8.75 7.83
CA LYS A 108 -8.45 9.72 6.93
C LYS A 108 -8.07 9.53 5.47
N LEU A 109 -6.78 9.33 5.20
CA LEU A 109 -6.27 9.10 3.84
C LEU A 109 -6.77 7.76 3.31
N ARG A 110 -6.71 6.70 4.11
CA ARG A 110 -7.14 5.35 3.71
C ARG A 110 -8.63 5.27 3.41
N LEU A 111 -9.46 5.93 4.22
CA LEU A 111 -10.91 6.04 3.95
C LEU A 111 -11.19 6.85 2.68
N LEU A 112 -10.44 7.92 2.41
CA LEU A 112 -10.55 8.66 1.16
C LEU A 112 -10.20 7.78 -0.04
N GLN A 113 -9.07 7.07 0.00
CA GLN A 113 -8.65 6.13 -1.04
C GLN A 113 -9.71 5.05 -1.30
N ALA A 114 -10.23 4.41 -0.25
CA ALA A 114 -11.25 3.37 -0.36
C ALA A 114 -12.57 3.92 -0.94
N ARG A 115 -12.99 5.11 -0.50
CA ARG A 115 -14.19 5.80 -1.03
C ARG A 115 -14.02 6.11 -2.50
N LEU A 116 -12.90 6.72 -2.90
CA LEU A 116 -12.64 7.07 -4.30
C LEU A 116 -12.54 5.82 -5.18
N ALA A 117 -11.87 4.76 -4.73
CA ALA A 117 -11.81 3.49 -5.44
C ALA A 117 -13.19 2.82 -5.59
N SER A 118 -14.13 3.07 -4.69
CA SER A 118 -15.50 2.56 -4.79
C SER A 118 -16.38 3.38 -5.72
N SER A 119 -16.09 4.69 -5.87
CA SER A 119 -16.93 5.64 -6.62
C SER A 119 -16.44 5.87 -8.04
N TYR A 120 -15.15 5.72 -8.32
CA TYR A 120 -14.51 6.05 -9.59
C TYR A 120 -13.86 4.83 -10.24
N PRO A 121 -14.34 4.39 -11.43
CA PRO A 121 -13.78 3.25 -12.15
C PRO A 121 -12.28 3.39 -12.45
N SER A 122 -11.78 4.58 -12.77
CA SER A 122 -10.36 4.84 -13.04
C SER A 122 -9.49 4.60 -11.81
N VAL A 123 -9.92 5.09 -10.64
CA VAL A 123 -9.24 4.86 -9.35
C VAL A 123 -9.27 3.38 -8.98
N SER A 124 -10.41 2.71 -9.18
CA SER A 124 -10.54 1.28 -8.96
C SER A 124 -9.63 0.45 -9.87
N ALA A 125 -9.52 0.83 -11.14
CA ALA A 125 -8.63 0.17 -12.09
C ALA A 125 -7.16 0.37 -11.73
N TYR A 126 -6.75 1.59 -11.38
CA TYR A 126 -5.39 1.88 -10.91
C TYR A 126 -5.04 1.10 -9.64
N SER A 127 -5.95 1.09 -8.66
CA SER A 127 -5.76 0.32 -7.42
C SER A 127 -5.53 -1.17 -7.68
N ARG A 128 -6.26 -1.79 -8.62
CA ARG A 128 -6.09 -3.20 -8.96
C ARG A 128 -4.85 -3.47 -9.81
N ALA A 129 -4.64 -2.68 -10.86
CA ALA A 129 -3.60 -2.97 -11.85
C ALA A 129 -2.19 -2.57 -11.39
N VAL A 130 -2.09 -1.55 -10.54
CA VAL A 130 -0.80 -0.98 -10.10
C VAL A 130 -0.55 -1.27 -8.64
N VAL A 131 -1.45 -0.80 -7.75
CA VAL A 131 -1.22 -0.90 -6.30
C VAL A 131 -1.23 -2.35 -5.83
N GLN A 132 -2.29 -3.09 -6.16
CA GLN A 132 -2.41 -4.50 -5.78
C GLN A 132 -1.29 -5.36 -6.35
N HIS A 133 -0.97 -5.18 -7.63
CA HIS A 133 0.11 -5.92 -8.28
C HIS A 133 1.46 -5.67 -7.61
N ALA A 134 1.77 -4.41 -7.28
CA ALA A 134 3.02 -4.07 -6.58
C ALA A 134 3.11 -4.75 -5.20
N TRP A 135 2.02 -4.80 -4.43
CA TRP A 135 1.97 -5.49 -3.14
C TRP A 135 2.14 -7.00 -3.26
N GLU A 136 1.45 -7.63 -4.21
CA GLU A 136 1.56 -9.08 -4.45
C GLU A 136 2.98 -9.44 -4.90
N THR A 137 3.59 -8.65 -5.79
CA THR A 137 4.96 -8.86 -6.26
C THR A 137 5.98 -8.74 -5.12
N GLU A 138 5.92 -7.64 -4.35
CA GLU A 138 6.86 -7.43 -3.23
C GLU A 138 6.79 -8.56 -2.19
N LEU A 139 5.56 -8.98 -1.83
CA LEU A 139 5.39 -10.08 -0.89
C LEU A 139 5.91 -11.40 -1.48
N ALA A 140 5.59 -11.71 -2.75
CA ALA A 140 6.06 -12.93 -3.40
C ALA A 140 7.59 -12.98 -3.49
N GLU A 141 8.26 -11.87 -3.82
CA GLU A 141 9.71 -11.79 -3.84
C GLU A 141 10.34 -11.99 -2.46
N SER A 142 9.77 -11.36 -1.42
CA SER A 142 10.22 -11.54 -0.03
C SER A 142 10.04 -12.98 0.44
N LEU A 143 8.91 -13.61 0.10
CA LEU A 143 8.66 -15.04 0.38
C LEU A 143 9.62 -15.95 -0.39
N GLY A 144 9.89 -15.66 -1.66
CA GLY A 144 10.86 -16.41 -2.46
C GLY A 144 12.24 -16.43 -1.80
N ARG A 145 12.71 -15.27 -1.33
CA ARG A 145 13.98 -15.17 -0.57
C ARG A 145 13.96 -16.00 0.72
N ARG A 146 12.86 -15.95 1.49
CA ARG A 146 12.73 -16.71 2.74
C ARG A 146 12.66 -18.22 2.54
N MET A 147 12.04 -18.66 1.44
CA MET A 147 11.88 -20.07 1.07
C MET A 147 13.08 -20.63 0.32
N ASP A 148 14.05 -19.78 -0.04
CA ASP A 148 15.20 -20.11 -0.90
C ASP A 148 14.75 -20.71 -2.26
N VAL A 149 13.75 -20.07 -2.87
CA VAL A 149 13.19 -20.48 -4.17
C VAL A 149 13.16 -19.31 -5.15
N VAL A 150 13.18 -19.64 -6.44
CA VAL A 150 13.00 -18.66 -7.52
C VAL A 150 11.52 -18.54 -7.83
N VAL A 151 10.94 -17.35 -7.65
CA VAL A 151 9.48 -17.09 -7.79
C VAL A 151 8.95 -17.51 -9.16
N THR A 152 9.72 -17.35 -10.24
CA THR A 152 9.29 -17.77 -11.60
C THR A 152 9.24 -19.28 -11.83
N SER A 153 9.81 -20.09 -10.93
CA SER A 153 9.85 -21.54 -11.05
C SER A 153 9.09 -22.28 -9.93
N ASP A 154 8.70 -21.56 -8.87
CA ASP A 154 7.92 -22.08 -7.76
C ASP A 154 6.67 -21.20 -7.55
N PRO A 155 5.46 -21.73 -7.70
CA PRO A 155 4.23 -20.95 -7.61
C PRO A 155 3.85 -20.58 -6.16
N ARG A 156 4.43 -21.22 -5.14
CA ARG A 156 4.03 -21.05 -3.74
C ARG A 156 4.15 -19.60 -3.24
N PRO A 157 5.24 -18.85 -3.49
CA PRO A 157 5.34 -17.46 -3.07
C PRO A 157 4.21 -16.59 -3.63
N GLU A 158 3.88 -16.71 -4.92
CA GLU A 158 2.82 -15.92 -5.56
C GLU A 158 1.44 -16.29 -5.02
N ILE A 159 1.16 -17.58 -4.82
CA ILE A 159 -0.12 -18.05 -4.27
C ILE A 159 -0.32 -17.53 -2.84
N ILE A 160 0.71 -17.63 -1.99
CA ILE A 160 0.64 -17.13 -0.61
C ILE A 160 0.44 -15.60 -0.61
N ALA A 161 1.20 -14.89 -1.44
CA ALA A 161 1.08 -13.44 -1.57
C ALA A 161 -0.33 -13.03 -2.01
N ALA A 162 -0.88 -13.64 -3.04
CA ALA A 162 -2.22 -13.36 -3.55
C ALA A 162 -3.31 -13.62 -2.49
N ALA A 163 -3.23 -14.73 -1.76
CA ALA A 163 -4.18 -15.09 -0.72
C ALA A 163 -4.12 -14.10 0.46
N ALA A 164 -2.93 -13.79 0.95
CA ALA A 164 -2.72 -12.84 2.05
C ALA A 164 -3.19 -11.42 1.68
N MET A 165 -2.85 -10.95 0.46
CA MET A 165 -3.31 -9.66 -0.03
C MET A 165 -4.83 -9.64 -0.30
N ALA A 166 -5.45 -10.77 -0.65
CA ALA A 166 -6.91 -10.86 -0.77
C ALA A 166 -7.60 -10.69 0.59
N ALA A 167 -7.07 -11.31 1.66
CA ALA A 167 -7.57 -11.13 3.03
C ALA A 167 -7.45 -9.65 3.47
N LEU A 168 -6.28 -9.02 3.28
CA LEU A 168 -6.07 -7.61 3.60
C LEU A 168 -7.05 -6.69 2.84
N ARG A 169 -7.20 -6.89 1.53
CA ARG A 169 -8.15 -6.10 0.71
C ARG A 169 -9.61 -6.28 1.17
N HIS A 170 -9.99 -7.49 1.53
CA HIS A 170 -11.32 -7.74 2.08
C HIS A 170 -11.54 -6.95 3.37
N SER A 171 -10.58 -6.99 4.26
CA SER A 171 -10.60 -6.28 5.55
C SER A 171 -10.68 -4.76 5.37
N ILE A 172 -9.85 -4.17 4.51
CA ILE A 172 -9.88 -2.74 4.21
C ILE A 172 -11.25 -2.33 3.64
N ARG A 173 -11.83 -3.12 2.72
CA ARG A 173 -13.16 -2.82 2.17
C ARG A 173 -14.26 -2.91 3.23
N ARG A 174 -14.22 -3.92 4.11
CA ARG A 174 -15.17 -4.08 5.21
C ARG A 174 -15.08 -2.90 6.18
N TRP A 175 -13.87 -2.54 6.58
CA TRP A 175 -13.58 -1.41 7.44
C TRP A 175 -14.02 -0.06 6.81
N ALA A 176 -13.72 0.18 5.54
CA ALA A 176 -14.15 1.39 4.85
C ALA A 176 -15.67 1.51 4.72
N LYS A 177 -16.39 0.40 4.46
CA LYS A 177 -17.85 0.35 4.44
C LYS A 177 -18.49 0.68 5.80
N SER A 178 -17.81 0.38 6.89
CA SER A 178 -18.25 0.76 8.25
C SER A 178 -17.98 2.25 8.57
N GLY A 179 -17.36 3.00 7.64
CA GLY A 179 -16.90 4.37 7.89
C GLY A 179 -15.65 4.41 8.77
N GLY A 180 -14.84 3.36 8.75
CA GLY A 180 -13.63 3.23 9.57
C GLY A 180 -13.91 2.90 11.02
N ARG A 181 -15.07 2.31 11.35
CA ARG A 181 -15.38 1.88 12.71
C ARG A 181 -14.63 0.60 13.06
N GLY A 182 -14.12 0.54 14.29
CA GLY A 182 -13.24 -0.53 14.75
C GLY A 182 -11.79 -0.33 14.34
N GLU A 183 -10.96 -1.22 14.81
CA GLU A 183 -9.52 -1.24 14.53
C GLU A 183 -9.25 -2.16 13.33
N LEU A 184 -8.61 -1.61 12.30
CA LEU A 184 -8.32 -2.37 11.09
C LEU A 184 -7.48 -3.63 11.38
N PRO A 185 -6.46 -3.61 12.27
CA PRO A 185 -5.70 -4.81 12.62
C PRO A 185 -6.56 -5.97 13.10
N SER A 186 -7.56 -5.71 13.92
CA SER A 186 -8.48 -6.76 14.40
C SER A 186 -9.28 -7.40 13.27
N ILE A 187 -9.79 -6.60 12.33
CA ILE A 187 -10.52 -7.09 11.16
C ILE A 187 -9.60 -7.89 10.22
N VAL A 188 -8.34 -7.49 10.11
CA VAL A 188 -7.32 -8.19 9.32
C VAL A 188 -6.97 -9.52 9.98
N ALA A 189 -6.79 -9.55 11.30
CA ALA A 189 -6.52 -10.79 12.05
C ALA A 189 -7.63 -11.82 11.81
N GLU A 190 -8.92 -11.44 12.00
CA GLU A 190 -10.06 -12.33 11.72
C GLU A 190 -10.04 -12.91 10.31
N ALA A 191 -9.69 -12.10 9.30
CA ALA A 191 -9.66 -12.55 7.91
C ALA A 191 -8.49 -13.51 7.60
N LEU A 192 -7.33 -13.28 8.23
CA LEU A 192 -6.17 -14.18 8.09
C LEU A 192 -6.38 -15.50 8.84
N ASP A 193 -7.00 -15.46 10.02
CA ASP A 193 -7.33 -16.65 10.79
C ASP A 193 -8.35 -17.52 10.02
N ALA A 194 -9.40 -16.92 9.46
CA ALA A 194 -10.36 -17.62 8.62
C ALA A 194 -9.71 -18.26 7.36
N LEU A 195 -8.73 -17.60 6.75
CA LEU A 195 -7.98 -18.17 5.61
C LEU A 195 -7.18 -19.40 6.04
N THR A 196 -6.57 -19.38 7.21
CA THR A 196 -5.78 -20.50 7.76
C THR A 196 -6.69 -21.68 8.10
N GLU A 197 -7.82 -21.44 8.78
CA GLU A 197 -8.81 -22.48 9.13
C GLU A 197 -9.35 -23.20 7.89
N VAL A 198 -9.67 -22.48 6.82
CA VAL A 198 -10.13 -23.09 5.57
C VAL A 198 -9.02 -23.94 4.92
N ALA A 199 -7.77 -23.47 4.96
CA ALA A 199 -6.65 -24.23 4.40
C ALA A 199 -6.34 -25.52 5.17
N GLU A 200 -6.60 -25.56 6.47
CA GLU A 200 -6.42 -26.75 7.31
C GLU A 200 -7.60 -27.76 7.21
N ALA A 201 -8.76 -27.30 6.76
CA ALA A 201 -9.97 -28.11 6.64
C ALA A 201 -10.08 -28.88 5.30
N VAL A 202 -9.20 -28.61 4.33
CA VAL A 202 -9.16 -29.21 2.99
C VAL A 202 -8.02 -30.22 2.89
#